data_8aba894701caaf9dd7b0a8842baa3acd
#
_entry.id   8aba894701caaf9dd7b0a8842baa3acd
#
_cell.length_a   1.000
_cell.length_b   1.000
_cell.length_c   1.000
_cell.angle_alpha   90.00
_cell.angle_beta   90.00
_cell.angle_gamma   90.00
#
_symmetry.space_group_name_H-M   'P 1'
#
loop_
_entity.id
_entity.type
_entity.pdbx_description
1 polymer ?
#
loop_
_entity_poly.entity_id
_entity_poly.type
_entity_poly.pdbx_seq_one_letter_code
_entity_poly.pdbx_strand_id
1 'polypeptide(L)'
;VNCTGQDLSAVPPDLPGDTGILLLSANRLVSLSTDAFLPLAQLQDLDLSDNGLVALHTGALLPSLRELILSRNALGALPPLQGLPALTRLAVAHNSLAALAPGAFLTVQRLQDLDLRGNQLRTLPQEAFVGLRALKDLDLSDNLLEELPKELLQGLQKLETLWLSGNRLQTLPTGFFPEGHLFAYVFLTENPWHCDCDLHYLRSWILQN
;
A
#
# COMPACT_ATOMS: atom_id res chain seq x y z
N VAL A 1 -18.24 1.23 15.03
CA VAL A 1 -18.08 0.35 16.21
C VAL A 1 -16.60 0.28 16.55
N ASN A 2 -16.25 0.40 17.83
CA ASN A 2 -14.88 0.32 18.31
C ASN A 2 -14.70 -0.94 19.18
N CYS A 3 -13.91 -1.88 18.67
CA CYS A 3 -13.53 -3.13 19.34
C CYS A 3 -12.00 -3.21 19.54
N THR A 4 -11.32 -2.08 19.61
CA THR A 4 -9.86 -2.00 19.78
C THR A 4 -9.42 -2.60 21.12
N GLY A 5 -8.39 -3.46 21.12
CA GLY A 5 -7.75 -3.96 22.34
C GLY A 5 -8.65 -4.85 23.20
N GLN A 6 -9.56 -5.60 22.61
CA GLN A 6 -10.52 -6.46 23.33
C GLN A 6 -10.10 -7.94 23.38
N ASP A 7 -8.84 -8.25 23.03
CA ASP A 7 -8.33 -9.63 23.06
C ASP A 7 -9.08 -10.58 22.10
N LEU A 8 -9.69 -10.05 21.05
CA LEU A 8 -10.52 -10.81 20.13
C LEU A 8 -9.66 -11.70 19.22
N SER A 9 -10.05 -12.97 19.10
CA SER A 9 -9.48 -13.93 18.17
C SER A 9 -10.34 -14.12 16.88
N ALA A 10 -11.53 -13.51 16.87
CA ALA A 10 -12.45 -13.52 15.72
C ALA A 10 -13.27 -12.23 15.69
N VAL A 11 -13.87 -11.94 14.55
CA VAL A 11 -14.81 -10.82 14.40
C VAL A 11 -16.06 -11.12 15.23
N PRO A 12 -16.54 -10.16 16.07
CA PRO A 12 -17.78 -10.34 16.81
C PRO A 12 -18.96 -10.61 15.87
N PRO A 13 -19.80 -11.62 16.14
CA PRO A 13 -20.89 -11.99 15.23
C PRO A 13 -22.07 -11.03 15.23
N ASP A 14 -22.27 -10.29 16.33
CA ASP A 14 -23.47 -9.46 16.56
C ASP A 14 -23.20 -7.96 16.32
N LEU A 15 -22.42 -7.63 15.30
CA LEU A 15 -22.16 -6.24 14.93
C LEU A 15 -23.43 -5.60 14.33
N PRO A 16 -23.75 -4.33 14.65
CA PRO A 16 -24.86 -3.62 14.03
C PRO A 16 -24.70 -3.57 12.50
N GLY A 17 -25.76 -3.92 11.77
CA GLY A 17 -25.72 -3.99 10.28
C GLY A 17 -25.50 -2.64 9.59
N ASP A 18 -25.72 -1.52 10.30
CA ASP A 18 -25.45 -0.15 9.85
C ASP A 18 -24.02 0.34 10.19
N THR A 19 -23.14 -0.55 10.65
CA THR A 19 -21.74 -0.21 10.96
C THR A 19 -21.03 0.32 9.73
N GLY A 20 -20.69 1.61 9.73
CA GLY A 20 -19.88 2.25 8.68
C GLY A 20 -18.37 2.21 8.98
N ILE A 21 -17.99 2.27 10.25
CA ILE A 21 -16.59 2.25 10.72
C ILE A 21 -16.44 1.12 11.73
N LEU A 22 -15.51 0.20 11.47
CA LEU A 22 -15.19 -0.91 12.36
C LEU A 22 -13.71 -0.89 12.73
N LEU A 23 -13.43 -0.67 14.01
CA LEU A 23 -12.06 -0.68 14.54
C LEU A 23 -11.84 -1.99 15.32
N LEU A 24 -10.96 -2.83 14.78
CA LEU A 24 -10.55 -4.12 15.33
C LEU A 24 -9.05 -4.16 15.63
N SER A 25 -8.40 -3.00 15.70
CA SER A 25 -6.97 -2.91 15.97
C SER A 25 -6.60 -3.43 17.37
N ALA A 26 -5.33 -3.83 17.53
CA ALA A 26 -4.77 -4.32 18.79
C ALA A 26 -5.55 -5.51 19.39
N ASN A 27 -5.87 -6.50 18.55
CA ASN A 27 -6.50 -7.76 18.92
C ASN A 27 -5.59 -8.96 18.60
N ARG A 28 -6.12 -10.16 18.58
CA ARG A 28 -5.39 -11.42 18.33
C ARG A 28 -5.89 -12.16 17.08
N LEU A 29 -6.27 -11.41 16.05
CA LEU A 29 -6.72 -11.99 14.79
C LEU A 29 -5.50 -12.55 14.03
N VAL A 30 -5.52 -13.85 13.70
CA VAL A 30 -4.41 -14.52 13.00
C VAL A 30 -4.75 -14.80 11.54
N SER A 31 -5.96 -15.19 11.27
CA SER A 31 -6.46 -15.43 9.91
C SER A 31 -7.91 -14.95 9.83
N LEU A 32 -8.25 -14.31 8.72
CA LEU A 32 -9.55 -13.68 8.56
C LEU A 32 -10.04 -13.81 7.10
N SER A 33 -11.36 -13.97 6.93
CA SER A 33 -12.02 -13.85 5.64
C SER A 33 -12.86 -12.56 5.59
N THR A 34 -12.86 -11.88 4.46
CA THR A 34 -13.76 -10.74 4.23
C THR A 34 -15.24 -11.13 4.25
N ASP A 35 -15.56 -12.42 4.15
CA ASP A 35 -16.93 -12.94 4.32
C ASP A 35 -17.53 -12.56 5.69
N ALA A 36 -16.70 -12.43 6.71
CA ALA A 36 -17.12 -12.00 8.04
C ALA A 36 -17.78 -10.61 8.07
N PHE A 37 -17.53 -9.79 7.07
CA PHE A 37 -18.05 -8.42 6.95
C PHE A 37 -19.23 -8.28 6.00
N LEU A 38 -19.67 -9.36 5.33
CA LEU A 38 -20.81 -9.34 4.41
C LEU A 38 -22.10 -8.78 5.04
N PRO A 39 -22.41 -9.05 6.32
CA PRO A 39 -23.59 -8.45 6.97
C PRO A 39 -23.53 -6.92 7.11
N LEU A 40 -22.33 -6.33 6.99
CA LEU A 40 -22.10 -4.89 7.19
C LEU A 40 -22.14 -4.15 5.85
N ALA A 41 -23.32 -4.04 5.25
CA ALA A 41 -23.50 -3.48 3.91
C ALA A 41 -23.03 -2.02 3.75
N GLN A 42 -22.93 -1.28 4.87
CA GLN A 42 -22.50 0.13 4.88
C GLN A 42 -21.06 0.31 5.34
N LEU A 43 -20.29 -0.77 5.51
CA LEU A 43 -18.91 -0.70 5.98
C LEU A 43 -18.04 0.08 4.99
N GLN A 44 -17.48 1.20 5.46
CA GLN A 44 -16.60 2.09 4.71
C GLN A 44 -15.15 2.00 5.17
N ASP A 45 -14.95 1.96 6.50
CA ASP A 45 -13.62 1.97 7.09
C ASP A 45 -13.44 0.73 7.97
N LEU A 46 -12.39 -0.04 7.69
CA LEU A 46 -12.02 -1.26 8.42
C LEU A 46 -10.57 -1.18 8.87
N ASP A 47 -10.36 -1.11 10.18
CA ASP A 47 -9.04 -1.14 10.79
C ASP A 47 -8.76 -2.49 11.44
N LEU A 48 -7.81 -3.23 10.86
CA LEU A 48 -7.31 -4.52 11.32
C LEU A 48 -5.84 -4.43 11.77
N SER A 49 -5.34 -3.23 12.01
CA SER A 49 -3.94 -3.02 12.39
C SER A 49 -3.58 -3.65 13.73
N ASP A 50 -2.29 -3.82 13.99
CA ASP A 50 -1.78 -4.35 15.26
C ASP A 50 -2.46 -5.66 15.67
N ASN A 51 -2.54 -6.60 14.77
CA ASN A 51 -2.99 -7.96 15.02
C ASN A 51 -1.84 -8.94 14.70
N GLY A 52 -2.12 -10.19 14.65
CA GLY A 52 -1.17 -11.22 14.21
C GLY A 52 -1.54 -11.82 12.86
N LEU A 53 -2.16 -11.05 11.98
CA LEU A 53 -2.67 -11.56 10.70
C LEU A 53 -1.53 -12.06 9.83
N VAL A 54 -1.56 -13.34 9.52
CA VAL A 54 -0.68 -14.01 8.55
C VAL A 54 -1.38 -14.17 7.20
N ALA A 55 -2.72 -14.16 7.19
CA ALA A 55 -3.53 -14.28 5.98
C ALA A 55 -4.84 -13.51 6.10
N LEU A 56 -5.21 -12.87 4.99
CA LEU A 56 -6.54 -12.29 4.77
C LEU A 56 -7.10 -12.89 3.48
N HIS A 57 -8.18 -13.67 3.61
CA HIS A 57 -8.89 -14.25 2.48
C HIS A 57 -9.93 -13.26 1.98
N THR A 58 -9.77 -12.81 0.75
CA THR A 58 -10.66 -11.85 0.09
C THR A 58 -11.51 -12.56 -0.96
N GLY A 59 -12.54 -11.87 -1.46
CA GLY A 59 -13.46 -12.40 -2.46
C GLY A 59 -14.89 -11.98 -2.20
N ALA A 60 -15.25 -11.76 -0.92
CA ALA A 60 -16.52 -11.14 -0.58
C ALA A 60 -16.64 -9.74 -1.20
N LEU A 61 -17.79 -9.46 -1.79
CA LEU A 61 -18.07 -8.13 -2.32
C LEU A 61 -18.41 -7.18 -1.18
N LEU A 62 -17.54 -6.22 -0.92
CA LEU A 62 -17.71 -5.13 0.04
C LEU A 62 -17.79 -3.80 -0.73
N PRO A 63 -18.95 -3.46 -1.29
CA PRO A 63 -19.07 -2.39 -2.29
C PRO A 63 -18.86 -1.00 -1.72
N SER A 64 -19.00 -0.84 -0.41
CA SER A 64 -18.88 0.46 0.27
C SER A 64 -17.50 0.68 0.91
N LEU A 65 -16.64 -0.35 0.99
CA LEU A 65 -15.35 -0.27 1.67
C LEU A 65 -14.40 0.67 0.93
N ARG A 66 -13.98 1.73 1.62
CA ARG A 66 -13.11 2.79 1.12
C ARG A 66 -11.73 2.76 1.73
N GLU A 67 -11.65 2.41 3.00
CA GLU A 67 -10.38 2.35 3.74
C GLU A 67 -10.18 0.97 4.37
N LEU A 68 -9.01 0.37 4.11
CA LEU A 68 -8.59 -0.90 4.70
C LEU A 68 -7.19 -0.74 5.28
N ILE A 69 -7.08 -0.89 6.61
CA ILE A 69 -5.81 -0.78 7.33
C ILE A 69 -5.40 -2.16 7.85
N LEU A 70 -4.28 -2.66 7.32
CA LEU A 70 -3.67 -3.95 7.64
C LEU A 70 -2.27 -3.78 8.25
N SER A 71 -1.91 -2.57 8.63
CA SER A 71 -0.56 -2.25 9.11
C SER A 71 -0.24 -2.97 10.42
N ARG A 72 1.04 -3.25 10.64
CA ARG A 72 1.55 -3.94 11.85
C ARG A 72 0.89 -5.30 12.08
N ASN A 73 0.98 -6.14 11.05
CA ASN A 73 0.59 -7.54 11.06
C ASN A 73 1.76 -8.43 10.63
N ALA A 74 1.51 -9.68 10.32
CA ALA A 74 2.51 -10.66 9.90
C ALA A 74 2.29 -11.16 8.46
N LEU A 75 1.74 -10.32 7.59
CA LEU A 75 1.47 -10.68 6.19
C LEU A 75 2.79 -10.85 5.43
N GLY A 76 3.05 -12.06 4.92
CA GLY A 76 4.20 -12.37 4.08
C GLY A 76 4.00 -12.03 2.60
N ALA A 77 2.75 -11.88 2.18
CA ALA A 77 2.35 -11.47 0.82
C ALA A 77 1.12 -10.56 0.88
N LEU A 78 0.99 -9.70 -0.13
CA LEU A 78 -0.20 -8.89 -0.29
C LEU A 78 -1.41 -9.81 -0.56
N PRO A 79 -2.50 -9.72 0.22
CA PRO A 79 -3.71 -10.48 -0.09
C PRO A 79 -4.29 -10.04 -1.44
N PRO A 80 -4.95 -10.93 -2.19
CA PRO A 80 -5.70 -10.52 -3.37
C PRO A 80 -6.72 -9.45 -2.99
N LEU A 81 -6.86 -8.40 -3.83
CA LEU A 81 -7.75 -7.26 -3.52
C LEU A 81 -9.07 -7.34 -4.28
N GLN A 82 -9.59 -8.55 -4.46
CA GLN A 82 -10.87 -8.79 -5.12
C GLN A 82 -12.04 -8.40 -4.21
N GLY A 83 -13.15 -7.96 -4.81
CA GLY A 83 -14.36 -7.61 -4.09
C GLY A 83 -14.34 -6.23 -3.41
N LEU A 84 -13.36 -5.37 -3.70
CA LEU A 84 -13.17 -4.07 -3.07
C LEU A 84 -13.22 -2.90 -4.09
N PRO A 85 -14.33 -2.71 -4.84
CA PRO A 85 -14.37 -1.77 -5.97
C PRO A 85 -14.32 -0.30 -5.58
N ALA A 86 -14.65 0.04 -4.33
CA ALA A 86 -14.68 1.41 -3.84
C ALA A 86 -13.42 1.81 -3.07
N LEU A 87 -12.42 0.90 -2.94
CA LEU A 87 -11.25 1.14 -2.11
C LEU A 87 -10.44 2.34 -2.61
N THR A 88 -10.24 3.31 -1.72
CA THR A 88 -9.47 4.53 -1.97
C THR A 88 -8.19 4.60 -1.14
N ARG A 89 -8.15 3.92 0.00
CA ARG A 89 -6.96 3.85 0.87
C ARG A 89 -6.67 2.42 1.30
N LEU A 90 -5.42 2.02 1.12
CA LEU A 90 -4.89 0.74 1.58
C LEU A 90 -3.57 0.97 2.33
N ALA A 91 -3.54 0.60 3.61
CA ALA A 91 -2.32 0.62 4.41
C ALA A 91 -1.91 -0.80 4.80
N VAL A 92 -0.72 -1.21 4.36
CA VAL A 92 -0.13 -2.53 4.66
C VAL A 92 1.28 -2.34 5.25
N ALA A 93 1.50 -1.21 5.91
CA ALA A 93 2.79 -0.86 6.49
C ALA A 93 3.20 -1.82 7.60
N HIS A 94 4.52 -1.99 7.77
CA HIS A 94 5.09 -2.81 8.84
C HIS A 94 4.53 -4.24 8.87
N ASN A 95 4.57 -4.89 7.70
CA ASN A 95 4.35 -6.31 7.53
C ASN A 95 5.66 -6.98 7.07
N SER A 96 5.58 -8.16 6.49
CA SER A 96 6.74 -8.91 6.00
C SER A 96 6.65 -9.15 4.47
N LEU A 97 6.06 -8.19 3.73
CA LEU A 97 5.92 -8.32 2.28
C LEU A 97 7.31 -8.33 1.62
N ALA A 98 7.67 -9.43 0.97
CA ALA A 98 8.95 -9.60 0.30
C ALA A 98 8.89 -9.26 -1.20
N ALA A 99 7.72 -9.34 -1.80
CA ALA A 99 7.50 -9.06 -3.22
C ALA A 99 6.06 -8.61 -3.49
N LEU A 100 5.86 -7.95 -4.62
CA LEU A 100 4.54 -7.67 -5.20
C LEU A 100 4.40 -8.42 -6.53
N ALA A 101 3.23 -8.97 -6.79
CA ALA A 101 2.93 -9.56 -8.08
C ALA A 101 2.70 -8.45 -9.13
N PRO A 102 3.04 -8.68 -10.42
CA PRO A 102 2.60 -7.81 -11.50
C PRO A 102 1.09 -7.65 -11.48
N GLY A 103 0.60 -6.42 -11.60
CA GLY A 103 -0.84 -6.15 -11.60
C GLY A 103 -1.58 -6.43 -10.30
N ALA A 104 -0.90 -6.46 -9.16
CA ALA A 104 -1.49 -6.75 -7.85
C ALA A 104 -2.66 -5.82 -7.47
N PHE A 105 -2.71 -4.63 -8.05
CA PHE A 105 -3.72 -3.59 -7.74
C PHE A 105 -4.75 -3.36 -8.86
N LEU A 106 -4.79 -4.21 -9.89
CA LEU A 106 -5.69 -4.03 -11.05
C LEU A 106 -7.18 -4.00 -10.68
N THR A 107 -7.56 -4.61 -9.58
CA THR A 107 -8.96 -4.65 -9.12
C THR A 107 -9.38 -3.44 -8.30
N VAL A 108 -8.43 -2.60 -7.87
CA VAL A 108 -8.68 -1.45 -6.98
C VAL A 108 -8.29 -0.11 -7.65
N GLN A 109 -8.81 0.13 -8.84
CA GLN A 109 -8.43 1.26 -9.70
C GLN A 109 -8.80 2.64 -9.13
N ARG A 110 -9.60 2.71 -8.04
CA ARG A 110 -9.95 3.95 -7.34
C ARG A 110 -8.97 4.31 -6.23
N LEU A 111 -7.95 3.49 -6.00
CA LEU A 111 -6.97 3.70 -4.93
C LEU A 111 -6.27 5.05 -5.11
N GLN A 112 -6.23 5.83 -4.04
CA GLN A 112 -5.61 7.16 -3.98
C GLN A 112 -4.40 7.18 -3.05
N ASP A 113 -4.43 6.38 -1.98
CA ASP A 113 -3.38 6.31 -0.97
C ASP A 113 -2.97 4.84 -0.78
N LEU A 114 -1.68 4.55 -1.02
CA LEU A 114 -1.10 3.22 -0.86
C LEU A 114 0.14 3.31 0.03
N ASP A 115 0.02 2.74 1.23
CA ASP A 115 1.11 2.67 2.20
C ASP A 115 1.69 1.26 2.28
N LEU A 116 2.90 1.10 1.77
CA LEU A 116 3.71 -0.12 1.78
C LEU A 116 4.99 0.04 2.63
N ARG A 117 5.04 1.06 3.46
CA ARG A 117 6.19 1.37 4.30
C ARG A 117 6.58 0.21 5.23
N GLY A 118 7.88 0.07 5.50
CA GLY A 118 8.38 -0.82 6.53
C GLY A 118 8.17 -2.31 6.22
N ASN A 119 8.21 -2.69 4.94
CA ASN A 119 8.18 -4.07 4.51
C ASN A 119 9.58 -4.58 4.12
N GLN A 120 9.66 -5.68 3.39
CA GLN A 120 10.92 -6.33 2.99
C GLN A 120 11.07 -6.38 1.47
N LEU A 121 10.48 -5.40 0.75
CA LEU A 121 10.54 -5.34 -0.70
C LEU A 121 11.98 -5.05 -1.17
N ARG A 122 12.56 -5.92 -1.99
CA ARG A 122 13.90 -5.74 -2.57
C ARG A 122 13.86 -5.24 -3.99
N THR A 123 12.90 -5.72 -4.75
CA THR A 123 12.65 -5.35 -6.14
C THR A 123 11.14 -5.18 -6.36
N LEU A 124 10.79 -4.46 -7.41
CA LEU A 124 9.41 -4.32 -7.85
C LEU A 124 9.30 -4.69 -9.33
N PRO A 125 8.27 -5.43 -9.75
CA PRO A 125 8.01 -5.61 -11.17
C PRO A 125 7.63 -4.27 -11.81
N GLN A 126 7.94 -4.10 -13.08
CA GLN A 126 7.60 -2.88 -13.84
C GLN A 126 6.10 -2.59 -13.77
N GLU A 127 5.27 -3.62 -13.77
CA GLU A 127 3.82 -3.56 -13.73
C GLU A 127 3.25 -3.58 -12.29
N ALA A 128 4.04 -3.32 -11.26
CA ALA A 128 3.59 -3.39 -9.87
C ALA A 128 2.35 -2.53 -9.60
N PHE A 129 2.30 -1.33 -10.15
CA PHE A 129 1.24 -0.34 -9.90
C PHE A 129 0.36 -0.07 -11.12
N VAL A 130 0.37 -0.94 -12.10
CA VAL A 130 -0.46 -0.78 -13.31
C VAL A 130 -1.94 -0.70 -12.95
N GLY A 131 -2.65 0.23 -13.56
CA GLY A 131 -4.09 0.45 -13.33
C GLY A 131 -4.40 1.51 -12.26
N LEU A 132 -3.45 1.93 -11.44
CA LEU A 132 -3.66 2.90 -10.35
C LEU A 132 -3.68 4.35 -10.84
N ARG A 133 -4.57 4.67 -11.76
CA ARG A 133 -4.68 6.01 -12.38
C ARG A 133 -5.16 7.11 -11.43
N ALA A 134 -5.75 6.73 -10.31
CA ALA A 134 -6.25 7.66 -9.28
C ALA A 134 -5.25 7.87 -8.14
N LEU A 135 -4.12 7.13 -8.11
CA LEU A 135 -3.16 7.15 -7.02
C LEU A 135 -2.51 8.53 -6.89
N LYS A 136 -2.54 9.07 -5.68
CA LYS A 136 -1.97 10.36 -5.30
C LYS A 136 -0.74 10.20 -4.41
N ASP A 137 -0.82 9.28 -3.46
CA ASP A 137 0.19 9.08 -2.44
C ASP A 137 0.68 7.62 -2.47
N LEU A 138 2.00 7.44 -2.67
CA LEU A 138 2.65 6.14 -2.69
C LEU A 138 3.83 6.13 -1.71
N ASP A 139 3.70 5.37 -0.64
CA ASP A 139 4.75 5.20 0.35
C ASP A 139 5.44 3.84 0.20
N LEU A 140 6.69 3.86 -0.23
CA LEU A 140 7.62 2.74 -0.35
C LEU A 140 8.80 2.88 0.61
N SER A 141 8.73 3.80 1.58
CA SER A 141 9.82 4.03 2.51
C SER A 141 10.12 2.83 3.42
N ASP A 142 11.31 2.82 3.98
CA ASP A 142 11.76 1.79 4.93
C ASP A 142 11.58 0.35 4.41
N ASN A 143 11.93 0.13 3.14
CA ASN A 143 12.02 -1.17 2.51
C ASN A 143 13.49 -1.54 2.22
N LEU A 144 13.72 -2.52 1.38
CA LEU A 144 15.05 -3.02 1.01
C LEU A 144 15.32 -2.81 -0.49
N LEU A 145 14.67 -1.82 -1.12
CA LEU A 145 14.74 -1.60 -2.56
C LEU A 145 16.15 -1.19 -2.97
N GLU A 146 16.76 -1.95 -3.87
CA GLU A 146 18.11 -1.74 -4.40
C GLU A 146 18.07 -1.01 -5.75
N GLU A 147 17.01 -1.26 -6.53
CA GLU A 147 16.75 -0.65 -7.83
C GLU A 147 15.24 -0.50 -8.08
N LEU A 148 14.88 0.37 -9.01
CA LEU A 148 13.50 0.58 -9.45
C LEU A 148 13.42 0.49 -10.98
N PRO A 149 12.38 -0.18 -11.53
CA PRO A 149 12.15 -0.19 -12.97
C PRO A 149 11.89 1.22 -13.50
N LYS A 150 12.44 1.53 -14.67
CA LYS A 150 12.29 2.85 -15.30
C LYS A 150 10.82 3.24 -15.47
N GLU A 151 9.98 2.31 -15.87
CA GLU A 151 8.57 2.53 -16.18
C GLU A 151 7.63 2.36 -14.98
N LEU A 152 8.17 2.22 -13.76
CA LEU A 152 7.38 1.97 -12.55
C LEU A 152 6.28 3.01 -12.32
N LEU A 153 6.57 4.28 -12.58
CA LEU A 153 5.64 5.40 -12.36
C LEU A 153 4.79 5.74 -13.60
N GLN A 154 5.00 5.05 -14.73
CA GLN A 154 4.21 5.27 -15.93
C GLN A 154 2.75 4.90 -15.69
N GLY A 155 1.84 5.79 -16.10
CA GLY A 155 0.41 5.60 -15.90
C GLY A 155 -0.11 6.10 -14.53
N LEU A 156 0.75 6.46 -13.59
CA LEU A 156 0.37 7.08 -12.31
C LEU A 156 0.16 8.59 -12.49
N GLN A 157 -0.82 8.95 -13.32
CA GLN A 157 -1.02 10.33 -13.80
C GLN A 157 -1.36 11.35 -12.71
N LYS A 158 -1.86 10.89 -11.56
CA LYS A 158 -2.28 11.74 -10.44
C LYS A 158 -1.36 11.64 -9.24
N LEU A 159 -0.19 10.99 -9.38
CA LEU A 159 0.74 10.82 -8.27
C LEU A 159 1.29 12.19 -7.83
N GLU A 160 1.01 12.57 -6.62
CA GLU A 160 1.41 13.85 -6.01
C GLU A 160 2.60 13.67 -5.07
N THR A 161 2.59 12.59 -4.27
CA THR A 161 3.62 12.33 -3.28
C THR A 161 4.22 10.94 -3.40
N LEU A 162 5.55 10.87 -3.41
CA LEU A 162 6.31 9.62 -3.48
C LEU A 162 7.34 9.57 -2.35
N TRP A 163 7.26 8.54 -1.49
CA TRP A 163 8.26 8.27 -0.46
C TRP A 163 9.12 7.07 -0.86
N LEU A 164 10.42 7.32 -1.00
CA LEU A 164 11.46 6.32 -1.28
C LEU A 164 12.55 6.32 -0.20
N SER A 165 12.38 7.09 0.87
CA SER A 165 13.36 7.21 1.96
C SER A 165 13.61 5.87 2.66
N GLY A 166 14.79 5.67 3.24
CA GLY A 166 15.09 4.49 4.03
C GLY A 166 15.16 3.18 3.20
N ASN A 167 15.64 3.25 1.98
CA ASN A 167 15.87 2.11 1.11
C ASN A 167 17.38 1.88 0.85
N ARG A 168 17.73 1.09 -0.14
CA ARG A 168 19.10 0.77 -0.56
C ARG A 168 19.39 1.26 -1.98
N LEU A 169 18.70 2.30 -2.42
CA LEU A 169 18.84 2.85 -3.76
C LEU A 169 20.18 3.57 -3.89
N GLN A 170 20.95 3.23 -4.91
CA GLN A 170 22.22 3.87 -5.24
C GLN A 170 22.08 4.86 -6.39
N THR A 171 21.12 4.60 -7.29
CA THR A 171 20.80 5.45 -8.44
C THR A 171 19.34 5.27 -8.85
N LEU A 172 18.85 6.12 -9.74
CA LEU A 172 17.59 5.96 -10.43
C LEU A 172 17.82 5.94 -11.94
N PRO A 173 17.11 5.08 -12.70
CA PRO A 173 17.27 5.02 -14.14
C PRO A 173 16.87 6.34 -14.80
N THR A 174 17.59 6.70 -15.87
CA THR A 174 17.28 7.91 -16.66
C THR A 174 15.84 7.85 -17.19
N GLY A 175 15.06 8.90 -16.90
CA GLY A 175 13.65 8.97 -17.25
C GLY A 175 12.71 8.22 -16.28
N PHE A 176 13.16 7.94 -15.06
CA PHE A 176 12.33 7.34 -14.00
C PHE A 176 11.13 8.22 -13.65
N PHE A 177 11.35 9.52 -13.48
CA PHE A 177 10.26 10.47 -13.29
C PHE A 177 9.67 10.83 -14.65
N PRO A 178 8.34 10.63 -14.87
CA PRO A 178 7.71 10.94 -16.15
C PRO A 178 7.88 12.40 -16.52
N GLU A 179 8.22 12.66 -17.78
CA GLU A 179 8.44 14.01 -18.29
C GLU A 179 7.18 14.87 -18.13
N GLY A 180 7.34 16.09 -17.62
CA GLY A 180 6.24 17.03 -17.40
C GLY A 180 5.30 16.68 -16.26
N HIS A 181 5.57 15.60 -15.51
CA HIS A 181 4.78 15.27 -14.32
C HIS A 181 5.23 16.12 -13.13
N LEU A 182 4.29 16.79 -12.48
CA LEU A 182 4.55 17.64 -11.32
C LEU A 182 4.25 16.88 -10.02
N PHE A 183 5.30 16.63 -9.25
CA PHE A 183 5.17 16.09 -7.89
C PHE A 183 5.04 17.24 -6.90
N ALA A 184 4.18 17.07 -5.89
CA ALA A 184 4.14 17.95 -4.74
C ALA A 184 5.33 17.67 -3.80
N TYR A 185 5.61 16.38 -3.56
CA TYR A 185 6.70 15.95 -2.70
C TYR A 185 7.33 14.64 -3.20
N VAL A 186 8.67 14.60 -3.17
CA VAL A 186 9.44 13.36 -3.38
C VAL A 186 10.49 13.26 -2.27
N PHE A 187 10.41 12.18 -1.48
CA PHE A 187 11.32 11.94 -0.35
C PHE A 187 12.34 10.86 -0.72
N LEU A 188 13.63 11.22 -0.71
CA LEU A 188 14.75 10.40 -1.19
C LEU A 188 15.84 10.19 -0.14
N THR A 189 15.63 10.67 1.09
CA THR A 189 16.61 10.60 2.18
C THR A 189 16.93 9.19 2.61
N GLU A 190 18.01 8.98 3.33
CA GLU A 190 18.39 7.68 3.89
C GLU A 190 18.51 6.56 2.85
N ASN A 191 19.06 6.89 1.68
CA ASN A 191 19.49 5.94 0.65
C ASN A 191 20.99 6.11 0.40
N PRO A 192 21.74 5.05 0.08
CA PRO A 192 23.17 5.11 -0.19
C PRO A 192 23.49 5.60 -1.62
N TRP A 193 23.04 6.80 -1.98
CA TRP A 193 23.24 7.38 -3.31
C TRP A 193 24.72 7.41 -3.69
N HIS A 194 25.07 6.85 -4.83
CA HIS A 194 26.43 6.92 -5.38
C HIS A 194 26.63 8.22 -6.17
N CYS A 195 27.66 8.99 -5.76
CA CYS A 195 28.02 10.24 -6.44
C CYS A 195 28.96 9.97 -7.62
N ASP A 196 28.50 9.28 -8.62
CA ASP A 196 29.18 8.99 -9.88
C ASP A 196 28.40 9.52 -11.09
N CYS A 197 28.81 9.14 -12.30
CA CYS A 197 28.15 9.59 -13.52
C CYS A 197 26.70 9.14 -13.62
N ASP A 198 26.33 8.04 -12.96
CA ASP A 198 24.95 7.50 -13.01
C ASP A 198 23.98 8.31 -12.17
N LEU A 199 24.48 9.07 -11.18
CA LEU A 199 23.65 9.99 -10.40
C LEU A 199 23.33 11.30 -11.15
N HIS A 200 23.94 11.54 -12.32
CA HIS A 200 23.72 12.77 -13.08
C HIS A 200 22.25 13.05 -13.37
N TYR A 201 21.48 12.00 -13.72
CA TYR A 201 20.04 12.13 -13.98
C TYR A 201 19.29 12.64 -12.74
N LEU A 202 19.46 12.00 -11.58
CA LEU A 202 18.77 12.38 -10.35
C LEU A 202 19.15 13.78 -9.91
N ARG A 203 20.44 14.14 -9.96
CA ARG A 203 20.90 15.49 -9.65
C ARG A 203 20.26 16.53 -10.56
N SER A 204 20.23 16.27 -11.87
CA SER A 204 19.64 17.20 -12.84
C SER A 204 18.14 17.37 -12.59
N TRP A 205 17.44 16.28 -12.30
CA TRP A 205 16.03 16.33 -11.98
C TRP A 205 15.74 17.16 -10.72
N ILE A 206 16.49 16.94 -9.62
CA ILE A 206 16.34 17.69 -8.36
C ILE A 206 16.57 19.19 -8.55
N LEU A 207 17.51 19.57 -9.44
CA LEU A 207 17.82 20.98 -9.69
C LEU A 207 16.77 21.70 -10.54
N GLN A 208 15.91 20.97 -11.21
CA GLN A 208 14.87 21.49 -12.11
C GLN A 208 13.46 21.50 -11.49
N ASN A 209 13.27 20.81 -10.38
CA ASN A 209 11.99 20.65 -9.69
C ASN A 209 12.12 20.99 -8.21
#